data_2668e45a91c943f4a9dd79a7902ebbe8
#
_entry.id   2668e45a91c943f4a9dd79a7902ebbe8
#
_cell.length_a   1.000
_cell.length_b   1.000
_cell.length_c   1.000
_cell.angle_alpha   90.00
_cell.angle_beta   90.00
_cell.angle_gamma   90.00
#
_symmetry.space_group_name_H-M   'P 1'
#
loop_
_entity.id
_entity.type
_entity.pdbx_description
1 polymer ?
#
loop_
_entity_poly.entity_id
_entity_poly.type
_entity_poly.pdbx_seq_one_letter_code
_entity_poly.pdbx_strand_id
1 'polypeptide(L)' 'MTSDILERVLLCQRTAFISNEIVDLQRVQCVSMSNGVSFEITLVSGVIVKGQHSQFSNFMNKYMNYVESKC' A
#
# COMPACT_ATOMS: atom_id res chain seq x y z
N MET A 1 26.66 -2.12 6.92
CA MET A 1 25.80 -2.93 7.76
C MET A 1 24.58 -2.18 8.24
N THR A 2 24.72 -0.93 8.65
CA THR A 2 23.57 -0.12 8.98
C THR A 2 22.67 0.13 7.79
N SER A 3 23.21 0.11 6.57
CA SER A 3 22.43 0.36 5.36
C SER A 3 21.41 -0.75 5.08
N ASP A 4 21.72 -2.00 5.42
CA ASP A 4 20.79 -3.09 5.22
C ASP A 4 19.56 -2.95 6.10
N ILE A 5 19.77 -2.56 7.35
CA ILE A 5 18.66 -2.35 8.28
C ILE A 5 17.81 -1.18 7.81
N LEU A 6 18.46 -0.12 7.36
CA LEU A 6 17.76 1.07 6.87
C LEU A 6 16.91 0.73 5.64
N GLU A 7 17.46 -0.04 4.71
CA GLU A 7 16.74 -0.45 3.53
C GLU A 7 15.52 -1.30 3.87
N ARG A 8 15.64 -2.20 4.85
CA ARG A 8 14.52 -3.02 5.28
C ARG A 8 13.41 -2.18 5.90
N VAL A 9 13.79 -1.19 6.70
CA VAL A 9 12.81 -0.29 7.31
C VAL A 9 12.09 0.52 6.22
N LEU A 10 12.82 1.02 5.24
CA LEU A 10 12.24 1.76 4.13
C LEU A 10 11.30 0.90 3.30
N LEU A 11 11.68 -0.36 3.05
CA LEU A 11 10.82 -1.28 2.33
C LEU A 11 9.53 -1.54 3.09
N CYS A 12 9.61 -1.74 4.41
CA CYS A 12 8.43 -1.96 5.21
C CYS A 12 7.49 -0.77 5.19
N GLN A 13 8.04 0.44 5.09
CA GLN A 13 7.22 1.65 5.01
C GLN A 13 6.64 1.86 3.62
N ARG A 14 7.23 1.24 2.60
CA ARG A 14 6.81 1.42 1.22
C ARG A 14 5.84 0.35 0.74
N THR A 15 5.66 -0.70 1.50
CA THR A 15 4.79 -1.81 1.10
C THR A 15 3.63 -1.97 2.07
N ALA A 16 2.52 -2.44 1.55
CA ALA A 16 1.34 -2.78 2.34
C ALA A 16 0.93 -4.21 2.02
N PHE A 17 0.42 -4.90 3.03
CA PHE A 17 0.01 -6.30 2.89
C PHE A 17 -1.51 -6.35 2.85
N ILE A 18 -2.06 -6.74 1.71
CA ILE A 18 -3.51 -6.76 1.49
C ILE A 18 -3.90 -8.10 0.91
N SER A 19 -4.80 -8.81 1.59
CA SER A 19 -5.35 -10.09 1.11
C SER A 19 -4.25 -11.07 0.70
N ASN A 20 -3.21 -11.17 1.51
CA ASN A 20 -2.05 -12.03 1.29
C ASN A 20 -1.19 -11.61 0.09
N GLU A 21 -1.36 -10.39 -0.38
CA GLU A 21 -0.53 -9.85 -1.44
C GLU A 21 0.23 -8.62 -0.94
N ILE A 22 1.46 -8.48 -1.40
CA ILE A 22 2.29 -7.34 -1.05
C ILE A 22 2.11 -6.27 -2.13
N VAL A 23 1.68 -5.10 -1.70
CA VAL A 23 1.44 -3.96 -2.60
C VAL A 23 2.54 -2.94 -2.39
N ASP A 24 3.23 -2.58 -3.47
CA ASP A 24 4.23 -1.52 -3.44
C ASP A 24 3.53 -0.18 -3.55
N LEU A 25 3.60 0.61 -2.49
CA LEU A 25 2.90 1.90 -2.42
C LEU A 25 3.40 2.88 -3.48
N GLN A 26 4.63 2.69 -3.94
CA GLN A 26 5.18 3.52 -5.00
C GLN A 26 4.47 3.30 -6.33
N ARG A 27 3.89 2.14 -6.52
CA ARG A 27 3.23 1.77 -7.77
C ARG A 27 1.72 1.94 -7.74
N VAL A 28 1.19 2.46 -6.64
CA VAL A 28 -0.25 2.70 -6.54
C VAL A 28 -0.63 3.88 -7.42
N GLN A 29 -1.53 3.65 -8.35
CA GLN A 29 -2.04 4.69 -9.24
C GLN A 29 -3.30 5.34 -8.68
N CYS A 30 -4.23 4.52 -8.21
CA CYS A 30 -5.43 5.03 -7.56
C CYS A 30 -6.03 3.99 -6.65
N VAL A 31 -6.87 4.45 -5.73
CA VAL A 31 -7.59 3.60 -4.79
C VAL A 31 -9.05 3.98 -4.89
N SER A 32 -9.92 2.99 -5.05
CA SER A 32 -11.35 3.22 -5.13
C SER A 32 -12.11 2.25 -4.26
N MET A 33 -13.27 2.70 -3.78
CA MET A 33 -14.16 1.84 -3.00
C MET A 33 -15.10 1.12 -3.95
N SER A 34 -15.29 -0.17 -3.69
CA SER A 34 -16.19 -1.01 -4.47
C SER A 34 -17.31 -1.49 -3.56
N ASN A 35 -18.53 -1.13 -3.86
CA ASN A 35 -19.75 -1.61 -3.18
C ASN A 35 -19.80 -1.30 -1.67
N GLY A 36 -18.90 -0.48 -1.15
CA GLY A 36 -18.86 -0.17 0.28
C GLY A 36 -18.41 -1.32 1.16
N VAL A 37 -18.09 -2.48 0.60
CA VAL A 37 -17.68 -3.66 1.35
C VAL A 37 -16.19 -3.95 1.12
N SER A 38 -15.69 -3.60 -0.04
CA SER A 38 -14.29 -3.83 -0.40
C SER A 38 -13.74 -2.60 -1.11
N PHE A 39 -12.43 -2.54 -1.23
CA PHE A 39 -11.77 -1.49 -1.97
C PHE A 39 -10.82 -2.10 -3.00
N GLU A 40 -10.50 -1.33 -4.02
CA GLU A 40 -9.63 -1.78 -5.10
C GLU A 40 -8.46 -0.81 -5.23
N ILE A 41 -7.27 -1.37 -5.38
CA ILE A 41 -6.05 -0.60 -5.60
C ILE A 41 -5.57 -0.88 -7.01
N THR A 42 -5.54 0.16 -7.84
CA THR A 42 -5.03 0.03 -9.20
C THR A 42 -3.58 0.42 -9.22
N LEU A 43 -2.73 -0.49 -9.68
CA LEU A 43 -1.31 -0.24 -9.81
C LEU A 43 -1.00 0.32 -11.21
N VAL A 44 0.14 0.99 -11.32
CA VAL A 44 0.54 1.58 -12.61
C VAL A 44 0.75 0.53 -13.69
N SER A 45 0.98 -0.72 -13.30
CA SER A 45 1.12 -1.83 -14.25
C SER A 45 -0.23 -2.33 -14.77
N GLY A 46 -1.34 -1.84 -14.23
CA GLY A 46 -2.67 -2.27 -14.62
C GLY A 46 -3.23 -3.38 -13.76
N VAL A 47 -2.45 -3.87 -12.79
CA VAL A 47 -2.91 -4.89 -11.86
C VAL A 47 -3.86 -4.26 -10.85
N ILE A 48 -4.96 -4.94 -10.55
CA ILE A 48 -5.91 -4.50 -9.54
C ILE A 48 -5.88 -5.45 -8.37
N VAL A 49 -5.64 -4.91 -7.18
CA VAL A 49 -5.62 -5.67 -5.93
C VAL A 49 -6.87 -5.31 -5.14
N LYS A 50 -7.63 -6.33 -4.75
CA LYS A 50 -8.85 -6.12 -3.98
C LYS A 50 -8.59 -6.39 -2.51
N GLY A 51 -9.06 -5.49 -1.64
CA GLY A 51 -8.93 -5.64 -0.21
C GLY A 51 -10.28 -5.50 0.47
N GLN A 52 -10.39 -6.05 1.67
CA GLN A 52 -11.61 -5.94 2.46
C GLN A 52 -11.69 -4.56 3.11
N HIS A 53 -12.91 -4.11 3.36
CA HIS A 53 -13.14 -2.80 3.97
C HIS A 53 -12.42 -2.65 5.30
N SER A 54 -12.32 -3.73 6.07
CA SER A 54 -11.63 -3.71 7.36
C SER A 54 -10.14 -3.38 7.24
N GLN A 55 -9.55 -3.61 6.08
CA GLN A 55 -8.14 -3.33 5.84
C GLN A 55 -7.91 -1.94 5.24
N PHE A 56 -8.98 -1.28 4.84
CA PHE A 56 -8.89 0.00 4.15
C PHE A 56 -8.21 1.07 5.00
N SER A 57 -8.62 1.17 6.26
CA SER A 57 -8.07 2.17 7.17
C SER A 57 -6.57 1.96 7.38
N ASN A 58 -6.16 0.71 7.61
CA ASN A 58 -4.74 0.39 7.78
C ASN A 58 -3.94 0.69 6.53
N PHE A 59 -4.49 0.35 5.36
CA PHE A 59 -3.82 0.63 4.10
C PHE A 59 -3.66 2.14 3.90
N MET A 60 -4.71 2.90 4.13
CA MET A 60 -4.67 4.34 3.93
C MET A 60 -3.69 5.02 4.88
N ASN A 61 -3.63 4.55 6.13
CA ASN A 61 -2.65 5.07 7.08
C ASN A 61 -1.22 4.83 6.58
N LYS A 62 -0.94 3.65 6.09
CA LYS A 62 0.38 3.33 5.54
C LYS A 62 0.67 4.18 4.31
N TYR A 63 -0.31 4.30 3.43
CA TYR A 63 -0.13 5.07 2.21
C TYR A 63 0.13 6.54 2.51
N MET A 64 -0.63 7.12 3.41
CA MET A 64 -0.45 8.52 3.80
C MET A 64 0.92 8.73 4.43
N ASN A 65 1.34 7.81 5.32
CA ASN A 65 2.67 7.90 5.91
C ASN A 65 3.76 7.83 4.85
N TYR A 66 3.59 6.98 3.86
CA TYR A 66 4.55 6.87 2.78
C TYR A 66 4.62 8.17 1.98
N VAL A 67 3.49 8.75 1.65
CA VAL A 67 3.44 10.00 0.90
C VAL A 67 4.09 11.14 1.70
N GLU A 68 3.82 11.21 2.98
CA GLU A 68 4.41 12.24 3.84
C GLU A 68 5.92 12.07 3.96
N SER A 69 6.39 10.83 4.12
CA SER A 69 7.83 10.59 4.24
C SER A 69 8.57 10.83 2.94
N LYS A 70 7.88 10.77 1.81
CA LYS A 70 8.47 11.00 0.51
C LYS A 70 8.78 12.48 0.29
N CYS A 71 8.02 13.34 0.91
CA CYS A 71 8.24 14.77 0.84
C CYS A 71 9.30 15.18 1.82
#